data_94b991621db1679a292bc1f6a06795d7
#
_entry.id   94b991621db1679a292bc1f6a06795d7
#
_cell.length_a   1.000
_cell.length_b   1.000
_cell.length_c   1.000
_cell.angle_alpha   90.00
_cell.angle_beta   90.00
_cell.angle_gamma   90.00
#
_symmetry.space_group_name_H-M   'P 1'
#
loop_
_entity.id
_entity.type
_entity.pdbx_description
1 polymer ?
#
loop_
_entity_poly.entity_id
_entity_poly.type
_entity_poly.pdbx_seq_one_letter_code
_entity_poly.pdbx_strand_id
1 'polypeptide(L)'
;MTTDSVTAFDQLALSQPIFKILDEVGYETPSPIQAQTSPLLLEGRDVVGQAQTGTGKTAAFALPILTNLDLSQKDPQVLVLAPTRELALQVAEAFQKYAKHMKGFHVLPVYGGQEFRTQIRALERGVH
;
A
#
# COMPACT_ATOMS: atom_id res chain seq x y z
N MET A 1 25.93 -0.48 -16.39
CA MET A 1 25.21 0.03 -15.21
C MET A 1 24.83 -1.14 -14.32
N THR A 2 25.52 -1.29 -13.24
CA THR A 2 25.06 -2.18 -12.18
C THR A 2 23.91 -1.48 -11.47
N THR A 3 22.69 -1.91 -11.72
CA THR A 3 21.58 -1.62 -10.83
C THR A 3 21.89 -2.35 -9.53
N ASP A 4 22.27 -1.62 -8.48
CA ASP A 4 22.37 -2.19 -7.15
C ASP A 4 21.01 -2.78 -6.81
N SER A 5 20.92 -4.10 -6.81
CA SER A 5 19.68 -4.77 -6.46
C SER A 5 19.39 -4.56 -4.97
N VAL A 6 18.21 -4.06 -4.67
CA VAL A 6 17.75 -3.93 -3.28
C VAL A 6 17.66 -5.32 -2.66
N THR A 7 18.42 -5.56 -1.62
CA THR A 7 18.51 -6.85 -0.93
C THR A 7 17.84 -6.86 0.45
N ALA A 8 17.54 -5.67 0.98
CA ALA A 8 16.85 -5.53 2.27
C ALA A 8 15.90 -4.34 2.24
N PHE A 9 14.82 -4.40 3.03
CA PHE A 9 13.84 -3.31 3.11
C PHE A 9 14.43 -2.01 3.65
N ASP A 10 15.45 -2.06 4.49
CA ASP A 10 16.11 -0.89 5.04
C ASP A 10 16.84 -0.05 3.97
N GLN A 11 17.09 -0.62 2.80
CA GLN A 11 17.64 0.09 1.65
C GLN A 11 16.61 0.92 0.88
N LEU A 12 15.32 0.75 1.17
CA LEU A 12 14.24 1.54 0.59
C LEU A 12 13.97 2.78 1.45
N ALA A 13 13.64 3.89 0.81
CA ALA A 13 13.33 5.15 1.50
C ALA A 13 11.89 5.15 2.06
N LEU A 14 11.56 4.15 2.85
CA LEU A 14 10.27 4.01 3.51
C LEU A 14 10.19 4.89 4.77
N SER A 15 8.97 5.25 5.17
CA SER A 15 8.76 6.02 6.40
C SER A 15 8.95 5.15 7.66
N GLN A 16 9.23 5.79 8.80
CA GLN A 16 9.45 5.08 10.07
C GLN A 16 8.27 4.21 10.52
N PRO A 17 7.00 4.66 10.40
CA PRO A 17 5.87 3.78 10.73
C PRO A 17 5.83 2.51 9.88
N ILE A 18 6.29 2.58 8.63
CA ILE A 18 6.35 1.41 7.74
C ILE A 18 7.48 0.47 8.16
N PHE A 19 8.67 0.98 8.47
CA PHE A 19 9.75 0.15 8.99
C PHE A 19 9.34 -0.57 10.27
N LYS A 20 8.62 0.11 11.14
CA LYS A 20 8.15 -0.48 12.41
C LYS A 20 7.24 -1.68 12.19
N ILE A 21 6.27 -1.58 11.27
CA ILE A 21 5.39 -2.72 10.98
C ILE A 21 6.14 -3.86 10.27
N LEU A 22 7.08 -3.55 9.40
CA LEU A 22 7.89 -4.59 8.74
C LEU A 22 8.71 -5.39 9.75
N ASP A 23 9.29 -4.72 10.74
CA ASP A 23 9.99 -5.40 11.84
C ASP A 23 9.05 -6.30 12.64
N GLU A 24 7.85 -5.81 12.97
CA GLU A 24 6.87 -6.59 13.74
C GLU A 24 6.38 -7.84 13.01
N VAL A 25 6.23 -7.79 11.69
CA VAL A 25 5.80 -8.94 10.88
C VAL A 25 6.96 -9.81 10.39
N GLY A 26 8.20 -9.39 10.68
CA GLY A 26 9.39 -10.16 10.34
C GLY A 26 9.79 -10.09 8.86
N TYR A 27 9.45 -9.01 8.16
CA TYR A 27 9.83 -8.80 6.76
C TYR A 27 11.20 -8.13 6.69
N GLU A 28 12.23 -8.89 6.35
CA GLU A 28 13.61 -8.41 6.26
C GLU A 28 14.04 -8.18 4.81
N THR A 29 13.70 -9.13 3.93
CA THR A 29 14.14 -9.16 2.53
C THR A 29 12.95 -8.96 1.61
N PRO A 30 12.99 -7.95 0.72
CA PRO A 30 11.93 -7.79 -0.26
C PRO A 30 11.95 -8.92 -1.30
N SER A 31 10.75 -9.29 -1.78
CA SER A 31 10.62 -10.19 -2.93
C SER A 31 11.14 -9.48 -4.21
N PRO A 32 11.42 -10.24 -5.30
CA PRO A 32 11.91 -9.62 -6.53
C PRO A 32 11.00 -8.52 -7.07
N ILE A 33 9.68 -8.69 -7.05
CA ILE A 33 8.74 -7.65 -7.52
C ILE A 33 8.79 -6.41 -6.63
N GLN A 34 8.93 -6.57 -5.31
CA GLN A 34 9.07 -5.46 -4.38
C GLN A 34 10.37 -4.71 -4.60
N ALA A 35 11.48 -5.42 -4.74
CA ALA A 35 12.80 -4.82 -4.94
C ALA A 35 12.88 -4.03 -6.25
N GLN A 36 12.20 -4.49 -7.30
CA GLN A 36 12.25 -3.86 -8.63
C GLN A 36 11.28 -2.67 -8.75
N THR A 37 10.11 -2.73 -8.13
CA THR A 37 9.04 -1.74 -8.34
C THR A 37 8.97 -0.69 -7.24
N SER A 38 9.18 -1.05 -5.99
CA SER A 38 9.03 -0.12 -4.87
C SER A 38 9.93 1.11 -4.96
N PRO A 39 11.22 1.02 -5.36
CA PRO A 39 12.05 2.21 -5.52
C PRO A 39 11.50 3.20 -6.54
N LEU A 40 10.96 2.71 -7.66
CA LEU A 40 10.39 3.54 -8.72
C LEU A 40 9.10 4.23 -8.25
N LEU A 41 8.27 3.51 -7.52
CA LEU A 41 7.03 4.06 -6.96
C LEU A 41 7.30 5.11 -5.89
N LEU A 42 8.34 4.93 -5.08
CA LEU A 42 8.77 5.94 -4.10
C LEU A 42 9.20 7.25 -4.76
N GLU A 43 9.77 7.17 -5.96
CA GLU A 43 10.15 8.33 -6.78
C GLU A 43 8.95 8.97 -7.50
N GLY A 44 7.75 8.40 -7.41
CA GLY A 44 6.56 8.87 -8.09
C GLY A 44 6.46 8.48 -9.56
N ARG A 45 7.18 7.45 -9.98
CA ARG A 45 7.18 6.97 -11.37
C ARG A 45 6.03 5.99 -11.61
N ASP A 46 5.54 5.96 -12.85
CA ASP A 46 4.58 4.96 -13.29
C ASP A 46 5.28 3.62 -13.54
N VAL A 47 4.63 2.54 -13.12
CA VAL A 47 5.20 1.19 -13.21
C VAL A 47 4.13 0.21 -13.68
N VAL A 48 4.52 -0.68 -14.59
CA VAL A 48 3.76 -1.91 -14.88
C VAL A 48 4.53 -3.08 -14.30
N GLY A 49 3.99 -3.69 -13.26
CA GLY A 49 4.61 -4.84 -12.58
C GLY A 49 3.76 -6.10 -12.78
N GLN A 50 4.38 -7.15 -13.27
CA GLN A 50 3.74 -8.44 -13.46
C GLN A 50 4.50 -9.52 -12.68
N ALA A 51 3.77 -10.24 -11.84
CA ALA A 51 4.33 -11.32 -11.02
C ALA A 51 3.25 -12.34 -10.71
N GLN A 52 3.68 -13.54 -10.35
CA GLN A 52 2.77 -14.62 -9.95
C GLN A 52 2.09 -14.30 -8.60
N THR A 53 0.93 -14.92 -8.35
CA THR A 53 0.23 -14.84 -7.08
C THR A 53 1.13 -15.29 -5.92
N GLY A 54 1.05 -14.60 -4.78
CA GLY A 54 1.84 -14.93 -3.59
C GLY A 54 3.27 -14.40 -3.58
N THR A 55 3.63 -13.51 -4.52
CA THR A 55 4.98 -12.92 -4.61
C THR A 55 5.12 -11.56 -3.92
N GLY A 56 4.07 -11.12 -3.21
CA GLY A 56 4.11 -9.85 -2.47
C GLY A 56 3.80 -8.62 -3.31
N LYS A 57 3.01 -8.76 -4.39
CA LYS A 57 2.61 -7.62 -5.25
C LYS A 57 1.92 -6.50 -4.48
N THR A 58 1.05 -6.83 -3.54
CA THR A 58 0.32 -5.82 -2.76
C THR A 58 1.29 -4.94 -1.97
N ALA A 59 2.23 -5.53 -1.26
CA ALA A 59 3.24 -4.78 -0.53
C ALA A 59 4.13 -3.95 -1.46
N ALA A 60 4.39 -4.44 -2.67
CA ALA A 60 5.23 -3.75 -3.65
C ALA A 60 4.71 -2.34 -3.97
N PHE A 61 3.40 -2.13 -4.03
CA PHE A 61 2.80 -0.81 -4.22
C PHE A 61 2.29 -0.18 -2.91
N ALA A 62 1.80 -0.96 -1.97
CA ALA A 62 1.23 -0.43 -0.73
C ALA A 62 2.27 0.30 0.14
N LEU A 63 3.46 -0.26 0.30
CA LEU A 63 4.49 0.34 1.14
C LEU A 63 4.96 1.71 0.62
N PRO A 64 5.26 1.90 -0.68
CA PRO A 64 5.56 3.21 -1.22
C PRO A 64 4.39 4.20 -1.14
N ILE A 65 3.17 3.75 -1.42
CA ILE A 65 1.96 4.59 -1.33
C ILE A 65 1.81 5.14 0.09
N LEU A 66 1.87 4.27 1.10
CA LEU A 66 1.73 4.67 2.50
C LEU A 66 2.85 5.61 2.95
N THR A 67 4.07 5.39 2.44
CA THR A 67 5.20 6.27 2.74
C THR A 67 4.98 7.69 2.23
N ASN A 68 4.43 7.84 1.02
CA ASN A 68 4.24 9.14 0.38
C ASN A 68 2.91 9.81 0.73
N LEU A 69 2.05 9.15 1.50
CA LEU A 69 0.72 9.64 1.84
C LEU A 69 0.79 10.82 2.82
N ASP A 70 -0.02 11.85 2.57
CA ASP A 70 -0.24 12.95 3.51
C ASP A 70 -1.47 12.66 4.38
N LEU A 71 -1.26 12.30 5.64
CA LEU A 71 -2.35 11.96 6.57
C LEU A 71 -3.21 13.14 6.98
N SER A 72 -2.72 14.37 6.80
CA SER A 72 -3.49 15.59 7.12
C SER A 72 -4.57 15.90 6.09
N GLN A 73 -4.45 15.34 4.89
CA GLN A 73 -5.38 15.54 3.79
C GLN A 73 -6.50 14.52 3.85
N LYS A 74 -7.75 14.97 3.91
CA LYS A 74 -8.93 14.11 4.07
C LYS A 74 -9.54 13.63 2.75
N ASP A 75 -9.16 14.23 1.64
CA ASP A 75 -9.62 13.81 0.32
C ASP A 75 -8.82 12.60 -0.15
N PRO A 76 -9.42 11.69 -0.91
CA PRO A 76 -8.71 10.51 -1.41
C PRO A 76 -7.49 10.90 -2.25
N GLN A 77 -6.33 10.36 -1.90
CA GLN A 77 -5.07 10.57 -2.62
C GLN A 77 -4.76 9.39 -3.54
N VAL A 78 -5.30 8.21 -3.23
CA VAL A 78 -5.02 6.97 -3.94
C VAL A 78 -6.30 6.23 -4.22
N LEU A 79 -6.45 5.79 -5.46
CA LEU A 79 -7.52 4.89 -5.89
C LEU A 79 -6.90 3.57 -6.33
N VAL A 80 -7.36 2.46 -5.74
CA VAL A 80 -6.94 1.11 -6.11
C VAL A 80 -8.12 0.38 -6.75
N LEU A 81 -7.94 -0.10 -7.97
CA LEU A 81 -8.96 -0.87 -8.66
C LEU A 81 -8.65 -2.37 -8.56
N ALA A 82 -9.66 -3.15 -8.25
CA ALA A 82 -9.56 -4.61 -8.14
C ALA A 82 -10.70 -5.28 -8.91
N PRO A 83 -10.47 -6.44 -9.55
CA PRO A 83 -11.48 -7.07 -10.40
C PRO A 83 -12.60 -7.76 -9.63
N THR A 84 -12.42 -8.07 -8.34
CA THR A 84 -13.41 -8.75 -7.52
C THR A 84 -13.57 -8.07 -6.16
N ARG A 85 -14.73 -8.29 -5.51
CA ARG A 85 -14.99 -7.84 -4.13
C ARG A 85 -13.96 -8.43 -3.17
N GLU A 86 -13.68 -9.72 -3.28
CA GLU A 86 -12.76 -10.43 -2.40
C GLU A 86 -11.37 -9.83 -2.47
N LEU A 87 -10.88 -9.53 -3.67
CA LEU A 87 -9.57 -8.91 -3.83
C LEU A 87 -9.55 -7.47 -3.30
N ALA A 88 -10.61 -6.69 -3.52
CA ALA A 88 -10.72 -5.34 -2.96
C ALA A 88 -10.63 -5.36 -1.43
N LEU A 89 -11.31 -6.31 -0.78
CA LEU A 89 -11.25 -6.48 0.68
C LEU A 89 -9.86 -6.91 1.15
N GLN A 90 -9.22 -7.83 0.46
CA GLN A 90 -7.85 -8.28 0.78
C GLN A 90 -6.85 -7.13 0.68
N VAL A 91 -6.96 -6.31 -0.36
CA VAL A 91 -6.08 -5.14 -0.54
C VAL A 91 -6.33 -4.13 0.58
N ALA A 92 -7.59 -3.84 0.93
CA ALA A 92 -7.92 -2.93 2.02
C ALA A 92 -7.35 -3.43 3.36
N GLU A 93 -7.47 -4.72 3.66
CA GLU A 93 -6.90 -5.33 4.87
C GLU A 93 -5.38 -5.23 4.89
N ALA A 94 -4.73 -5.43 3.74
CA ALA A 94 -3.27 -5.29 3.63
C ALA A 94 -2.83 -3.86 3.92
N PHE A 95 -3.52 -2.85 3.36
CA PHE A 95 -3.23 -1.45 3.66
C PHE A 95 -3.41 -1.13 5.14
N GLN A 96 -4.47 -1.62 5.78
CA GLN A 96 -4.68 -1.44 7.23
C GLN A 96 -3.56 -2.06 8.04
N LYS A 97 -3.13 -3.27 7.68
CA LYS A 97 -2.03 -3.97 8.35
C LYS A 97 -0.73 -3.17 8.27
N TYR A 98 -0.34 -2.73 7.07
CA TYR A 98 0.90 -1.98 6.90
C TYR A 98 0.83 -0.57 7.48
N ALA A 99 -0.35 0.01 7.59
CA ALA A 99 -0.57 1.33 8.17
C ALA A 99 -0.84 1.31 9.69
N LYS A 100 -0.60 0.20 10.36
CA LYS A 100 -0.88 0.01 11.79
C LYS A 100 -0.35 1.14 12.68
N HIS A 101 0.83 1.68 12.36
CA HIS A 101 1.49 2.74 13.11
C HIS A 101 1.28 4.14 12.52
N MET A 102 0.41 4.27 11.52
CA MET A 102 0.05 5.54 10.90
C MET A 102 -1.28 6.02 11.51
N LYS A 103 -1.20 6.90 12.50
CA LYS A 103 -2.39 7.40 13.21
C LYS A 103 -3.27 8.22 12.28
N GLY A 104 -4.58 7.90 12.29
CA GLY A 104 -5.56 8.61 11.50
C GLY A 104 -5.68 8.15 10.05
N PHE A 105 -4.96 7.09 9.66
CA PHE A 105 -5.11 6.49 8.33
C PHE A 105 -6.46 5.80 8.18
N HIS A 106 -7.13 6.08 7.06
CA HIS A 106 -8.39 5.44 6.69
C HIS A 106 -8.34 4.93 5.26
N VAL A 107 -8.66 3.64 5.08
CA VAL A 107 -8.89 3.01 3.79
C VAL A 107 -10.36 2.58 3.72
N LEU A 108 -11.00 2.83 2.59
CA LEU A 108 -12.39 2.46 2.37
C LEU A 108 -12.47 1.47 1.20
N PRO A 109 -12.83 0.20 1.45
CA PRO A 109 -13.20 -0.70 0.38
C PRO A 109 -14.60 -0.35 -0.13
N VAL A 110 -14.75 -0.19 -1.43
CA VAL A 110 -16.02 0.11 -2.10
C VAL A 110 -16.36 -1.03 -3.03
N TYR A 111 -17.55 -1.63 -2.84
CA TYR A 111 -17.98 -2.78 -3.63
C TYR A 111 -19.51 -2.84 -3.70
N GLY A 112 -20.03 -3.57 -4.67
CA GLY A 112 -21.46 -3.79 -4.84
C GLY A 112 -22.08 -4.66 -3.74
N GLY A 113 -23.35 -4.42 -3.43
CA GLY A 113 -24.08 -5.15 -2.37
C GLY A 113 -23.95 -4.54 -0.98
N GLN A 114 -23.14 -3.50 -0.80
CA GLN A 114 -23.07 -2.71 0.42
C GLN A 114 -23.99 -1.50 0.31
N GLU A 115 -24.53 -1.04 1.43
CA GLU A 115 -25.38 0.15 1.45
C GLU A 115 -24.64 1.39 0.96
N PHE A 116 -25.19 2.04 -0.06
CA PHE A 116 -24.58 3.21 -0.70
C PHE A 116 -24.34 4.38 0.26
N ARG A 117 -25.30 4.63 1.16
CA ARG A 117 -25.20 5.72 2.15
C ARG A 117 -24.06 5.53 3.13
N THR A 118 -23.78 4.28 3.53
CA THR A 118 -22.64 3.97 4.41
C THR A 118 -21.33 4.33 3.75
N GLN A 119 -21.19 4.05 2.46
CA GLN A 119 -20.00 4.40 1.69
C GLN A 119 -19.83 5.92 1.56
N ILE A 120 -20.91 6.65 1.28
CA ILE A 120 -20.89 8.12 1.20
C ILE A 120 -20.48 8.72 2.54
N ARG A 121 -21.04 8.26 3.65
CA ARG A 121 -20.69 8.76 5.00
C ARG A 121 -19.21 8.55 5.33
N ALA A 122 -18.66 7.41 4.94
CA ALA A 122 -17.24 7.15 5.12
C ALA A 122 -16.37 8.11 4.32
N LEU A 123 -16.74 8.42 3.07
CA LEU A 123 -16.06 9.41 2.24
C LEU A 123 -16.13 10.81 2.84
N GLU A 124 -17.29 11.20 3.37
CA GLU A 124 -17.49 12.50 4.01
C GLU A 124 -16.63 12.66 5.28
N ARG A 125 -16.41 11.60 6.04
CA ARG A 125 -15.52 11.62 7.21
C ARG A 125 -14.05 11.74 6.85
N GLY A 126 -13.69 11.44 5.62
CA GLY A 126 -12.33 11.46 5.11
C GLY A 126 -11.71 10.08 4.98
N VAL A 127 -11.13 9.81 3.81
CA VAL A 127 -10.36 8.60 3.51
C VAL A 127 -9.13 9.00 2.69
N HIS A 128 -8.07 8.24 2.79
CA HIS A 128 -6.81 8.50 2.10
C HIS A 128 -6.68 7.70 0.82
#